data_ef2ec1e9e0e82ac1da79820f9bcc3d4a
#
_entry.id   ef2ec1e9e0e82ac1da79820f9bcc3d4a
#
_cell.length_a   1.000
_cell.length_b   1.000
_cell.length_c   1.000
_cell.angle_alpha   90.00
_cell.angle_beta   90.00
_cell.angle_gamma   90.00
#
_symmetry.space_group_name_H-M   'P 1'
#
loop_
_entity.id
_entity.type
_entity.pdbx_description
1 polymer ?
#
loop_
_entity_poly.entity_id
_entity_poly.type
_entity_poly.pdbx_seq_one_letter_code
_entity_poly.pdbx_strand_id
1 'polypeptide(L)'
;MKLIRAARVAAISALVAGLYSLLLLRPFYLNFAESPNPQPLAAGSLWQWGLGGWLWLFAIFTWMVLLVALKHRYSPVHRISTAVQSGLIGIAATLLVAGVLAGMNRFGLAGVLNAGLQTELLPVIEKLVEHLALTALEAGLLMGGGVTTWICIDLVVLTKLPTSWMVPGAVAGLLSLLSPFLLPELRHLLIALLFYCVWCLVLGLRKSLPAAYPELE
;
A
#
# COMPACT_ATOMS: atom_id res chain seq x y z
N MET A 1 -20.59 2.35 -13.05
CA MET A 1 -20.95 2.25 -11.60
C MET A 1 -19.91 1.51 -10.76
N LYS A 2 -19.36 0.38 -11.20
CA LYS A 2 -18.39 -0.42 -10.40
C LYS A 2 -17.10 0.33 -10.04
N LEU A 3 -16.49 1.06 -11.00
CA LEU A 3 -15.22 1.78 -10.79
C LEU A 3 -15.35 2.92 -9.77
N ILE A 4 -16.44 3.70 -9.84
CA ILE A 4 -16.69 4.80 -8.87
C ILE A 4 -16.84 4.25 -7.44
N ARG A 5 -17.49 3.09 -7.28
CA ARG A 5 -17.59 2.42 -5.97
C ARG A 5 -16.23 1.93 -5.51
N ALA A 6 -15.44 1.31 -6.39
CA ALA A 6 -14.09 0.86 -6.06
C ALA A 6 -13.20 2.02 -5.60
N ALA A 7 -13.25 3.16 -6.29
CA ALA A 7 -12.51 4.35 -5.90
C ALA A 7 -12.93 4.90 -4.52
N ARG A 8 -14.24 4.93 -4.22
CA ARG A 8 -14.72 5.36 -2.90
C ARG A 8 -14.26 4.43 -1.78
N VAL A 9 -14.37 3.12 -1.99
CA VAL A 9 -13.94 2.13 -1.01
C VAL A 9 -12.42 2.23 -0.81
N ALA A 10 -11.65 2.41 -1.88
CA ALA A 10 -10.19 2.59 -1.80
C ALA A 10 -9.81 3.86 -1.03
N ALA A 11 -10.53 4.99 -1.24
CA ALA A 11 -10.31 6.21 -0.47
C ALA A 11 -10.58 6.00 1.02
N ILE A 12 -11.72 5.41 1.36
CA ILE A 12 -12.11 5.18 2.76
C ILE A 12 -11.13 4.23 3.44
N SER A 13 -10.78 3.11 2.81
CA SER A 13 -9.85 2.13 3.38
C SER A 13 -8.46 2.71 3.63
N ALA A 14 -7.94 3.48 2.67
CA ALA A 14 -6.64 4.14 2.80
C ALA A 14 -6.65 5.21 3.90
N LEU A 15 -7.71 6.03 3.98
CA LEU A 15 -7.87 7.02 5.05
C LEU A 15 -7.96 6.37 6.42
N VAL A 16 -8.77 5.32 6.57
CA VAL A 16 -8.93 4.62 7.85
C VAL A 16 -7.62 3.97 8.26
N ALA A 17 -6.93 3.25 7.37
CA ALA A 17 -5.64 2.65 7.67
C ALA A 17 -4.58 3.70 8.04
N GLY A 18 -4.51 4.80 7.29
CA GLY A 18 -3.57 5.90 7.54
C GLY A 18 -3.84 6.61 8.86
N LEU A 19 -5.08 7.00 9.13
CA LEU A 19 -5.47 7.66 10.39
C LEU A 19 -5.25 6.73 11.59
N TYR A 20 -5.62 5.46 11.47
CA TYR A 20 -5.37 4.47 12.51
C TYR A 20 -3.87 4.36 12.83
N SER A 21 -3.02 4.30 11.79
CA SER A 21 -1.57 4.24 11.95
C SER A 21 -1.00 5.49 12.60
N LEU A 22 -1.49 6.68 12.21
CA LEU A 22 -1.00 7.95 12.75
C LEU A 22 -1.43 8.18 14.21
N LEU A 23 -2.65 7.82 14.55
CA LEU A 23 -3.23 8.14 15.86
C LEU A 23 -2.91 7.07 16.90
N LEU A 24 -2.94 5.80 16.51
CA LEU A 24 -2.85 4.67 17.45
C LEU A 24 -1.52 3.91 17.37
N LEU A 25 -0.91 3.79 16.18
CA LEU A 25 0.34 3.04 16.03
C LEU A 25 1.60 3.91 16.13
N ARG A 26 1.50 5.23 15.88
CA ARG A 26 2.65 6.13 15.95
C ARG A 26 3.42 6.07 17.27
N PRO A 27 2.79 6.05 18.45
CA PRO A 27 3.52 5.94 19.71
C PRO A 27 4.38 4.68 19.79
N PHE A 28 3.95 3.56 19.19
CA PHE A 28 4.70 2.31 19.17
C PHE A 28 5.91 2.40 18.24
N TYR A 29 5.78 3.02 17.07
CA TYR A 29 6.88 3.22 16.14
C TYR A 29 7.97 4.14 16.69
N LEU A 30 7.60 5.24 17.34
CA LEU A 30 8.55 6.19 17.91
C LEU A 30 9.35 5.56 19.07
N ASN A 31 8.70 4.77 19.92
CA ASN A 31 9.36 4.05 21.00
C ASN A 31 10.37 3.01 20.49
N PHE A 32 10.10 2.40 19.32
CA PHE A 32 11.01 1.43 18.70
C PHE A 32 12.24 2.09 18.07
N ALA A 33 12.07 3.25 17.43
CA ALA A 33 13.16 3.95 16.75
C ALA A 33 14.14 4.65 17.73
N GLU A 34 13.66 5.05 18.90
CA GLU A 34 14.42 5.85 19.86
C GLU A 34 14.96 5.07 21.06
N SER A 35 14.47 3.84 21.29
CA SER A 35 14.90 3.04 22.45
C SER A 35 15.91 1.96 22.06
N PRO A 36 17.13 1.95 22.67
CA PRO A 36 18.08 0.87 22.46
C PRO A 36 17.61 -0.48 23.00
N ASN A 37 16.64 -0.48 23.92
CA ASN A 37 15.96 -1.68 24.44
C ASN A 37 14.45 -1.46 24.33
N PRO A 38 13.82 -1.83 23.20
CA PRO A 38 12.37 -1.71 23.05
C PRO A 38 11.67 -2.57 24.11
N GLN A 39 10.85 -1.93 24.95
CA GLN A 39 10.04 -2.65 25.89
C GLN A 39 9.03 -3.54 25.12
N PRO A 40 8.82 -4.79 25.57
CA PRO A 40 7.82 -5.66 24.97
C PRO A 40 6.46 -4.95 25.02
N LEU A 41 5.77 -4.96 23.87
CA LEU A 41 4.41 -4.42 23.78
C LEU A 41 3.52 -5.09 24.83
N ALA A 42 2.86 -4.29 25.65
CA ALA A 42 1.89 -4.81 26.59
C ALA A 42 0.83 -5.67 25.86
N ALA A 43 0.41 -6.78 26.45
CA ALA A 43 -0.53 -7.71 25.82
C ALA A 43 -1.80 -7.02 25.29
N GLY A 44 -2.23 -5.92 25.92
CA GLY A 44 -3.35 -5.09 25.45
C GLY A 44 -3.11 -4.29 24.18
N SER A 45 -1.85 -4.15 23.71
CA SER A 45 -1.52 -3.43 22.48
C SER A 45 -1.31 -4.34 21.26
N LEU A 46 -1.19 -5.64 21.46
CA LEU A 46 -1.02 -6.62 20.39
C LEU A 46 -2.23 -6.66 19.44
N TRP A 47 -3.43 -6.56 19.97
CA TRP A 47 -4.65 -6.53 19.16
C TRP A 47 -4.75 -5.25 18.31
N GLN A 48 -4.29 -4.10 18.85
CA GLN A 48 -4.27 -2.84 18.10
C GLN A 48 -3.29 -2.92 16.94
N TRP A 49 -2.13 -3.52 17.16
CA TRP A 49 -1.14 -3.78 16.12
C TRP A 49 -1.70 -4.70 15.03
N GLY A 50 -2.31 -5.81 15.44
CA GLY A 50 -2.98 -6.75 14.53
C GLY A 50 -4.08 -6.08 13.71
N LEU A 51 -4.94 -5.28 14.34
CA LEU A 51 -6.00 -4.54 13.65
C LEU A 51 -5.43 -3.56 12.62
N GLY A 52 -4.35 -2.85 12.96
CA GLY A 52 -3.65 -1.97 12.01
C GLY A 52 -3.17 -2.72 10.77
N GLY A 53 -2.58 -3.89 10.95
CA GLY A 53 -2.18 -4.77 9.84
C GLY A 53 -3.36 -5.19 8.97
N TRP A 54 -4.48 -5.61 9.54
CA TRP A 54 -5.70 -5.96 8.78
C TRP A 54 -6.26 -4.77 8.00
N LEU A 55 -6.23 -3.57 8.56
CA LEU A 55 -6.64 -2.35 7.84
C LEU A 55 -5.74 -2.08 6.62
N TRP A 56 -4.43 -2.27 6.76
CA TRP A 56 -3.50 -2.13 5.63
C TRP A 56 -3.68 -3.23 4.58
N LEU A 57 -3.91 -4.48 4.97
CA LEU A 57 -4.23 -5.56 4.04
C LEU A 57 -5.49 -5.23 3.22
N PHE A 58 -6.51 -4.70 3.87
CA PHE A 58 -7.71 -4.26 3.17
C PHE A 58 -7.46 -3.07 2.23
N ALA A 59 -6.63 -2.10 2.66
CA ALA A 59 -6.22 -0.97 1.81
C ALA A 59 -5.44 -1.43 0.57
N ILE A 60 -4.50 -2.37 0.71
CA ILE A 60 -3.75 -2.97 -0.40
C ILE A 60 -4.71 -3.68 -1.37
N PHE A 61 -5.64 -4.47 -0.84
CA PHE A 61 -6.64 -5.15 -1.67
C PHE A 61 -7.50 -4.17 -2.48
N THR A 62 -7.99 -3.10 -1.84
CA THR A 62 -8.81 -2.09 -2.53
C THR A 62 -8.01 -1.28 -3.54
N TRP A 63 -6.72 -1.00 -3.30
CA TRP A 63 -5.80 -0.42 -4.27
C TRP A 63 -5.66 -1.31 -5.50
N MET A 64 -5.42 -2.60 -5.31
CA MET A 64 -5.32 -3.58 -6.41
C MET A 64 -6.62 -3.62 -7.23
N VAL A 65 -7.77 -3.71 -6.56
CA VAL A 65 -9.09 -3.72 -7.22
C VAL A 65 -9.32 -2.44 -8.02
N LEU A 66 -8.92 -1.27 -7.50
CA LEU A 66 -9.05 0.01 -8.21
C LEU A 66 -8.22 0.01 -9.49
N LEU A 67 -6.94 -0.39 -9.43
CA LEU A 67 -6.06 -0.44 -10.61
C LEU A 67 -6.58 -1.44 -11.66
N VAL A 68 -6.99 -2.63 -11.23
CA VAL A 68 -7.57 -3.63 -12.13
C VAL A 68 -8.86 -3.11 -12.78
N ALA A 69 -9.73 -2.44 -12.01
CA ALA A 69 -10.96 -1.87 -12.53
C ALA A 69 -10.70 -0.72 -13.54
N LEU A 70 -9.70 0.13 -13.29
CA LEU A 70 -9.27 1.17 -14.22
C LEU A 70 -8.76 0.56 -15.54
N LYS A 71 -7.89 -0.42 -15.44
CA LYS A 71 -7.36 -1.13 -16.60
C LYS A 71 -8.45 -1.81 -17.39
N HIS A 72 -9.32 -2.59 -16.73
CA HIS A 72 -10.40 -3.30 -17.41
C HIS A 72 -11.34 -2.35 -18.16
N ARG A 73 -11.51 -1.12 -17.67
CA ARG A 73 -12.39 -0.14 -18.31
C ARG A 73 -11.74 0.61 -19.45
N TYR A 74 -10.44 0.93 -19.35
CA TYR A 74 -9.80 1.90 -20.23
C TYR A 74 -8.60 1.37 -21.01
N SER A 75 -8.02 0.23 -20.64
CA SER A 75 -6.84 -0.29 -21.33
C SER A 75 -7.23 -1.39 -22.31
N PRO A 76 -6.68 -1.37 -23.55
CA PRO A 76 -6.91 -2.44 -24.50
C PRO A 76 -6.39 -3.78 -24.01
N VAL A 77 -7.19 -4.84 -24.11
CA VAL A 77 -6.87 -6.17 -23.58
C VAL A 77 -5.64 -6.81 -24.24
N HIS A 78 -5.38 -6.48 -25.49
CA HIS A 78 -4.34 -7.15 -26.30
C HIS A 78 -2.97 -6.48 -26.31
N ARG A 79 -2.73 -5.45 -25.48
CA ARG A 79 -1.42 -4.81 -25.38
C ARG A 79 -0.51 -5.54 -24.41
N ILE A 80 0.75 -5.78 -24.82
CA ILE A 80 1.79 -6.37 -23.96
C ILE A 80 1.96 -5.53 -22.67
N SER A 81 1.93 -4.20 -22.77
CA SER A 81 2.00 -3.28 -21.62
C SER A 81 0.89 -3.57 -20.59
N THR A 82 -0.31 -3.89 -21.05
CA THR A 82 -1.44 -4.23 -20.16
C THR A 82 -1.19 -5.53 -19.40
N ALA A 83 -0.60 -6.53 -20.05
CA ALA A 83 -0.24 -7.79 -19.39
C ALA A 83 0.89 -7.57 -18.35
N VAL A 84 1.93 -6.83 -18.72
CA VAL A 84 3.05 -6.50 -17.83
C VAL A 84 2.57 -5.72 -16.59
N GLN A 85 1.75 -4.69 -16.78
CA GLN A 85 1.16 -3.94 -15.68
C GLN A 85 0.34 -4.85 -14.74
N SER A 86 -0.41 -5.82 -15.28
CA SER A 86 -1.19 -6.77 -14.44
C SER A 86 -0.28 -7.66 -13.61
N GLY A 87 0.81 -8.15 -14.20
CA GLY A 87 1.84 -8.90 -13.48
C GLY A 87 2.47 -8.09 -12.36
N LEU A 88 2.86 -6.84 -12.65
CA LEU A 88 3.46 -5.94 -11.65
C LEU A 88 2.50 -5.60 -10.50
N ILE A 89 1.20 -5.39 -10.78
CA ILE A 89 0.18 -5.21 -9.72
C ILE A 89 0.14 -6.44 -8.81
N GLY A 90 0.13 -7.65 -9.38
CA GLY A 90 0.12 -8.90 -8.62
C GLY A 90 1.36 -9.06 -7.74
N ILE A 91 2.55 -8.85 -8.31
CA ILE A 91 3.82 -8.94 -7.58
C ILE A 91 3.88 -7.89 -6.46
N ALA A 92 3.54 -6.63 -6.75
CA ALA A 92 3.52 -5.57 -5.77
C ALA A 92 2.55 -5.86 -4.62
N ALA A 93 1.32 -6.31 -4.94
CA ALA A 93 0.33 -6.69 -3.92
C ALA A 93 0.84 -7.84 -3.05
N THR A 94 1.46 -8.86 -3.64
CA THR A 94 2.03 -9.99 -2.89
C THR A 94 3.13 -9.55 -1.94
N LEU A 95 4.06 -8.69 -2.40
CA LEU A 95 5.14 -8.15 -1.58
C LEU A 95 4.61 -7.28 -0.43
N LEU A 96 3.65 -6.40 -0.71
CA LEU A 96 3.02 -5.56 0.31
C LEU A 96 2.30 -6.41 1.36
N VAL A 97 1.53 -7.41 0.93
CA VAL A 97 0.85 -8.35 1.84
C VAL A 97 1.86 -9.13 2.68
N ALA A 98 2.91 -9.66 2.06
CA ALA A 98 3.96 -10.38 2.78
C ALA A 98 4.65 -9.49 3.82
N GLY A 99 4.98 -8.26 3.47
CA GLY A 99 5.57 -7.29 4.39
C GLY A 99 4.67 -6.94 5.58
N VAL A 100 3.38 -6.69 5.32
CA VAL A 100 2.39 -6.43 6.39
C VAL A 100 2.23 -7.66 7.29
N LEU A 101 2.09 -8.86 6.73
CA LEU A 101 1.93 -10.10 7.51
C LEU A 101 3.19 -10.40 8.35
N ALA A 102 4.38 -10.21 7.78
CA ALA A 102 5.63 -10.38 8.53
C ALA A 102 5.71 -9.37 9.68
N GLY A 103 5.37 -8.10 9.43
CA GLY A 103 5.31 -7.07 10.45
C GLY A 103 4.29 -7.36 11.56
N MET A 104 3.10 -7.90 11.21
CA MET A 104 2.09 -8.31 12.19
C MET A 104 2.57 -9.46 13.09
N ASN A 105 3.27 -10.43 12.51
CA ASN A 105 3.72 -11.63 13.22
C ASN A 105 4.98 -11.40 14.08
N ARG A 106 5.67 -10.27 13.92
CA ARG A 106 6.87 -9.94 14.68
C ARG A 106 6.70 -10.16 16.19
N PHE A 107 5.60 -9.67 16.74
CA PHE A 107 5.32 -9.77 18.19
C PHE A 107 4.73 -11.13 18.61
N GLY A 108 4.01 -11.81 17.73
CA GLY A 108 3.51 -13.16 17.96
C GLY A 108 4.63 -14.18 18.03
N LEU A 109 5.65 -14.04 17.16
CA LEU A 109 6.82 -14.91 17.16
C LEU A 109 7.60 -14.78 18.47
N ALA A 110 7.79 -13.58 18.99
CA ALA A 110 8.47 -13.34 20.26
C ALA A 110 7.79 -14.10 21.42
N GLY A 111 6.46 -14.14 21.46
CA GLY A 111 5.69 -14.88 22.48
C GLY A 111 5.87 -16.39 22.39
N VAL A 112 5.88 -16.95 21.16
CA VAL A 112 6.05 -18.40 20.93
C VAL A 112 7.50 -18.85 21.20
N LEU A 113 8.47 -18.05 20.81
CA LEU A 113 9.90 -18.35 20.96
C LEU A 113 10.38 -18.25 22.42
N ASN A 114 9.82 -17.33 23.21
CA ASN A 114 10.11 -17.24 24.65
C ASN A 114 9.68 -18.50 25.43
N ALA A 115 8.77 -19.31 24.88
CA ALA A 115 8.31 -20.53 25.53
C ALA A 115 9.24 -21.76 25.30
N GLY A 116 10.20 -21.71 24.38
CA GLY A 116 10.95 -22.91 24.02
C GLY A 116 12.38 -22.75 23.48
N LEU A 117 12.88 -21.53 23.26
CA LEU A 117 14.21 -21.30 22.66
C LEU A 117 15.15 -20.53 23.60
N GLN A 118 16.46 -20.79 23.41
CA GLN A 118 17.53 -20.06 24.09
C GLN A 118 17.34 -18.54 23.85
N THR A 119 17.27 -17.79 24.92
CA THR A 119 17.02 -16.32 24.95
C THR A 119 17.96 -15.49 24.09
N GLU A 120 19.13 -16.05 23.74
CA GLU A 120 20.16 -15.36 22.91
C GLU A 120 19.81 -15.24 21.42
N LEU A 121 19.02 -16.17 20.85
CA LEU A 121 18.65 -16.15 19.42
C LEU A 121 17.44 -15.28 19.13
N LEU A 122 16.64 -14.98 20.13
CA LEU A 122 15.40 -14.21 19.95
C LEU A 122 15.61 -12.84 19.31
N PRO A 123 16.56 -11.99 19.75
CA PRO A 123 16.76 -10.67 19.16
C PRO A 123 17.30 -10.76 17.71
N VAL A 124 18.00 -11.83 17.35
CA VAL A 124 18.48 -12.04 15.98
C VAL A 124 17.32 -12.38 15.05
N ILE A 125 16.41 -13.25 15.51
CA ILE A 125 15.21 -13.63 14.73
C ILE A 125 14.26 -12.44 14.57
N GLU A 126 14.06 -11.67 15.62
CA GLU A 126 13.21 -10.44 15.55
C GLU A 126 13.74 -9.44 14.53
N LYS A 127 15.05 -9.15 14.55
CA LYS A 127 15.69 -8.28 13.57
C LYS A 127 15.60 -8.83 12.15
N LEU A 128 15.76 -10.15 11.97
CA LEU A 128 15.62 -10.78 10.66
C LEU A 128 14.20 -10.60 10.11
N VAL A 129 13.18 -10.89 10.91
CA VAL A 129 11.78 -10.72 10.52
C VAL A 129 11.46 -9.25 10.22
N GLU A 130 12.00 -8.32 11.00
CA GLU A 130 11.86 -6.88 10.76
C GLU A 130 12.47 -6.48 9.42
N HIS A 131 13.69 -6.91 9.13
CA HIS A 131 14.34 -6.61 7.84
C HIS A 131 13.60 -7.22 6.67
N LEU A 132 13.13 -8.45 6.77
CA LEU A 132 12.32 -9.10 5.73
C LEU A 132 11.01 -8.34 5.50
N ALA A 133 10.33 -7.92 6.57
CA ALA A 133 9.09 -7.14 6.47
C ALA A 133 9.33 -5.80 5.77
N LEU A 134 10.37 -5.05 6.18
CA LEU A 134 10.72 -3.77 5.59
C LEU A 134 11.12 -3.92 4.11
N THR A 135 12.00 -4.87 3.80
CA THR A 135 12.43 -5.12 2.40
C THR A 135 11.26 -5.49 1.50
N ALA A 136 10.33 -6.32 1.99
CA ALA A 136 9.13 -6.68 1.24
C ALA A 136 8.21 -5.46 1.03
N LEU A 137 8.03 -4.60 2.04
CA LEU A 137 7.25 -3.38 1.92
C LEU A 137 7.90 -2.39 0.95
N GLU A 138 9.21 -2.17 1.04
CA GLU A 138 9.97 -1.29 0.15
C GLU A 138 9.88 -1.76 -1.31
N ALA A 139 10.11 -3.04 -1.57
CA ALA A 139 9.99 -3.61 -2.91
C ALA A 139 8.55 -3.52 -3.43
N GLY A 140 7.56 -3.77 -2.57
CA GLY A 140 6.16 -3.63 -2.90
C GLY A 140 5.74 -2.19 -3.21
N LEU A 141 6.24 -1.21 -2.44
CA LEU A 141 6.02 0.23 -2.68
C LEU A 141 6.70 0.70 -3.96
N LEU A 142 7.93 0.25 -4.23
CA LEU A 142 8.65 0.55 -5.46
C LEU A 142 7.87 0.05 -6.69
N MET A 143 7.51 -1.22 -6.71
CA MET A 143 6.78 -1.81 -7.82
C MET A 143 5.36 -1.26 -7.93
N GLY A 144 4.66 -1.14 -6.82
CA GLY A 144 3.30 -0.62 -6.75
C GLY A 144 3.22 0.85 -7.15
N GLY A 145 4.18 1.65 -6.69
CA GLY A 145 4.34 3.05 -7.09
C GLY A 145 4.63 3.19 -8.58
N GLY A 146 5.58 2.40 -9.08
CA GLY A 146 5.93 2.39 -10.50
C GLY A 146 4.76 2.03 -11.40
N VAL A 147 4.03 0.95 -11.09
CA VAL A 147 2.87 0.53 -11.90
C VAL A 147 1.71 1.51 -11.79
N THR A 148 1.48 2.13 -10.63
CA THR A 148 0.44 3.15 -10.45
C THR A 148 0.73 4.38 -11.30
N THR A 149 1.98 4.87 -11.27
CA THR A 149 2.44 5.99 -12.10
C THR A 149 2.29 5.67 -13.59
N TRP A 150 2.75 4.49 -14.00
CA TRP A 150 2.64 4.05 -15.40
C TRP A 150 1.19 4.00 -15.87
N ILE A 151 0.29 3.40 -15.10
CA ILE A 151 -1.14 3.34 -15.44
C ILE A 151 -1.73 4.75 -15.56
N CYS A 152 -1.41 5.66 -14.63
CA CYS A 152 -1.90 7.03 -14.69
C CYS A 152 -1.43 7.75 -15.96
N ILE A 153 -0.19 7.57 -16.37
CA ILE A 153 0.36 8.14 -17.62
C ILE A 153 -0.33 7.53 -18.84
N ASP A 154 -0.43 6.20 -18.90
CA ASP A 154 -1.09 5.50 -20.01
C ASP A 154 -2.55 5.96 -20.17
N LEU A 155 -3.27 6.14 -19.08
CA LEU A 155 -4.66 6.59 -19.11
C LEU A 155 -4.80 8.02 -19.64
N VAL A 156 -3.85 8.91 -19.38
CA VAL A 156 -3.84 10.26 -19.95
C VAL A 156 -3.49 10.22 -21.45
N VAL A 157 -2.45 9.48 -21.82
CA VAL A 157 -1.94 9.46 -23.19
C VAL A 157 -2.87 8.68 -24.12
N LEU A 158 -3.35 7.51 -23.70
CA LEU A 158 -4.10 6.59 -24.57
C LEU A 158 -5.60 6.91 -24.60
N THR A 159 -6.17 7.32 -23.47
CA THR A 159 -7.62 7.46 -23.32
C THR A 159 -8.10 8.89 -23.30
N LYS A 160 -7.19 9.85 -23.39
CA LYS A 160 -7.49 11.29 -23.29
C LYS A 160 -8.29 11.65 -22.02
N LEU A 161 -8.15 10.86 -20.96
CA LEU A 161 -8.70 11.23 -19.66
C LEU A 161 -8.07 12.55 -19.20
N PRO A 162 -8.83 13.41 -18.51
CA PRO A 162 -8.28 14.68 -18.07
C PRO A 162 -7.04 14.48 -17.20
N THR A 163 -5.95 15.12 -17.55
CA THR A 163 -4.67 15.04 -16.83
C THR A 163 -4.84 15.36 -15.36
N SER A 164 -5.67 16.36 -15.04
CA SER A 164 -5.97 16.76 -13.66
C SER A 164 -6.56 15.63 -12.78
N TRP A 165 -7.15 14.61 -13.39
CA TRP A 165 -7.68 13.46 -12.64
C TRP A 165 -6.61 12.42 -12.32
N MET A 166 -5.59 12.31 -13.15
CA MET A 166 -4.54 11.29 -13.03
C MET A 166 -3.28 11.81 -12.32
N VAL A 167 -3.04 13.12 -12.33
CA VAL A 167 -1.88 13.72 -11.66
C VAL A 167 -1.76 13.31 -10.19
N PRO A 168 -2.80 13.37 -9.34
CA PRO A 168 -2.64 12.96 -7.94
C PRO A 168 -2.24 11.49 -7.81
N GLY A 169 -2.77 10.60 -8.66
CA GLY A 169 -2.39 9.19 -8.69
C GLY A 169 -0.94 8.97 -9.14
N ALA A 170 -0.51 9.71 -10.18
CA ALA A 170 0.88 9.65 -10.65
C ALA A 170 1.86 10.16 -9.59
N VAL A 171 1.53 11.25 -8.90
CA VAL A 171 2.35 11.79 -7.80
C VAL A 171 2.41 10.81 -6.62
N ALA A 172 1.28 10.23 -6.21
CA ALA A 172 1.26 9.21 -5.18
C ALA A 172 2.13 8.00 -5.54
N GLY A 173 2.02 7.53 -6.80
CA GLY A 173 2.83 6.44 -7.31
C GLY A 173 4.32 6.77 -7.33
N LEU A 174 4.70 7.97 -7.80
CA LEU A 174 6.09 8.42 -7.84
C LEU A 174 6.71 8.50 -6.44
N LEU A 175 5.98 9.09 -5.47
CA LEU A 175 6.44 9.16 -4.08
C LEU A 175 6.60 7.76 -3.45
N SER A 176 5.70 6.84 -3.76
CA SER A 176 5.81 5.45 -3.32
C SER A 176 6.99 4.72 -3.97
N LEU A 177 7.25 4.96 -5.26
CA LEU A 177 8.40 4.42 -5.98
C LEU A 177 9.73 4.90 -5.39
N LEU A 178 9.78 6.13 -4.89
CA LEU A 178 10.99 6.71 -4.27
C LEU A 178 11.20 6.25 -2.82
N SER A 179 10.27 5.51 -2.22
CA SER A 179 10.33 5.07 -0.81
C SER A 179 11.64 4.41 -0.41
N PRO A 180 12.22 3.46 -1.19
CA PRO A 180 13.48 2.81 -0.81
C PRO A 180 14.67 3.77 -0.69
N PHE A 181 14.59 4.94 -1.33
CA PHE A 181 15.65 5.95 -1.35
C PHE A 181 15.44 7.06 -0.31
N LEU A 182 14.21 7.23 0.18
CA LEU A 182 13.81 8.29 1.11
C LEU A 182 13.61 7.79 2.55
N LEU A 183 13.59 6.48 2.77
CA LEU A 183 13.56 5.91 4.11
C LEU A 183 14.88 6.21 4.85
N PRO A 184 14.85 6.51 6.14
CA PRO A 184 13.81 6.20 7.14
C PRO A 184 12.70 7.26 7.32
N GLU A 185 12.69 8.36 6.56
CA GLU A 185 11.69 9.39 6.76
C GLU A 185 10.31 8.96 6.23
N LEU A 186 9.35 8.77 7.13
CA LEU A 186 7.98 8.38 6.77
C LEU A 186 7.13 9.52 6.20
N ARG A 187 7.63 10.76 6.21
CA ARG A 187 6.86 11.95 5.78
C ARG A 187 6.41 11.86 4.33
N HIS A 188 7.28 11.38 3.44
CA HIS A 188 6.95 11.21 2.02
C HIS A 188 5.82 10.19 1.79
N LEU A 189 5.74 9.12 2.62
CA LEU A 189 4.65 8.14 2.55
C LEU A 189 3.31 8.74 2.99
N LEU A 190 3.30 9.64 3.96
CA LEU A 190 2.09 10.37 4.35
C LEU A 190 1.62 11.28 3.22
N ILE A 191 2.54 11.95 2.54
CA ILE A 191 2.23 12.77 1.37
C ILE A 191 1.72 11.88 0.22
N ALA A 192 2.37 10.74 -0.03
CA ALA A 192 1.92 9.76 -1.03
C ALA A 192 0.50 9.28 -0.75
N LEU A 193 0.20 8.93 0.51
CA LEU A 193 -1.12 8.50 0.96
C LEU A 193 -2.16 9.61 0.76
N LEU A 194 -1.82 10.87 1.06
CA LEU A 194 -2.71 12.01 0.84
C LEU A 194 -3.05 12.16 -0.65
N PHE A 195 -2.06 12.15 -1.53
CA PHE A 195 -2.28 12.21 -2.97
C PHE A 195 -3.08 11.02 -3.49
N TYR A 196 -2.83 9.82 -2.97
CA TYR A 196 -3.63 8.64 -3.29
C TYR A 196 -5.10 8.81 -2.88
N CYS A 197 -5.37 9.30 -1.68
CA CYS A 197 -6.73 9.57 -1.22
C CYS A 197 -7.42 10.64 -2.08
N VAL A 198 -6.71 11.73 -2.42
CA VAL A 198 -7.22 12.77 -3.33
C VAL A 198 -7.57 12.16 -4.69
N TRP A 199 -6.69 11.33 -5.25
CA TRP A 199 -6.95 10.64 -6.52
C TRP A 199 -8.20 9.78 -6.47
N CYS A 200 -8.33 8.95 -5.44
CA CYS A 200 -9.48 8.10 -5.23
C CYS A 200 -10.78 8.91 -5.05
N LEU A 201 -10.72 10.05 -4.34
CA LEU A 201 -11.86 10.96 -4.17
C LEU A 201 -12.23 11.63 -5.48
N VAL A 202 -11.26 12.11 -6.26
CA VAL A 202 -11.50 12.72 -7.58
C VAL A 202 -12.25 11.74 -8.49
N LEU A 203 -11.87 10.46 -8.49
CA LEU A 203 -12.58 9.42 -9.25
C LEU A 203 -13.92 9.04 -8.64
N GLY A 204 -13.99 8.97 -7.32
CA GLY A 204 -15.15 8.48 -6.56
C GLY A 204 -16.31 9.47 -6.47
N LEU A 205 -16.05 10.78 -6.52
CA LEU A 205 -17.07 11.84 -6.42
C LEU A 205 -17.75 12.15 -7.75
N ARG A 206 -17.27 11.60 -8.86
CA ARG A 206 -17.87 11.83 -10.18
C ARG A 206 -19.23 11.13 -10.29
N LYS A 207 -20.18 11.78 -10.92
CA LYS A 207 -21.50 11.19 -11.23
C LYS A 207 -21.39 10.19 -12.39
N SER A 208 -20.54 10.49 -13.37
CA SER A 208 -20.24 9.62 -14.52
C SER A 208 -18.77 9.74 -14.88
N LEU A 209 -18.19 8.66 -15.36
CA LEU A 209 -16.87 8.63 -15.96
C LEU A 209 -17.03 8.58 -17.47
N PRO A 210 -16.09 9.16 -18.25
CA PRO A 210 -16.11 9.09 -19.71
C PRO A 210 -16.32 7.64 -20.16
N ALA A 211 -17.00 7.48 -21.28
CA ALA A 211 -17.14 6.17 -21.90
C ALA A 211 -15.74 5.60 -22.24
N ALA A 212 -15.57 4.30 -22.07
CA ALA A 212 -14.46 3.60 -22.70
C ALA A 212 -14.59 3.77 -24.21
N TYR A 213 -13.49 3.68 -24.95
CA TYR A 213 -13.47 3.90 -26.39
C TYR A 213 -14.58 3.11 -27.11
N PRO A 214 -15.40 3.78 -27.96
CA PRO A 214 -16.40 3.11 -28.77
C PRO A 214 -15.86 2.28 -29.93
N GLU A 215 -14.55 2.32 -30.18
CA GLU A 215 -13.92 1.69 -31.36
C GLU A 215 -13.33 0.31 -31.10
N LEU A 216 -13.63 -0.33 -29.97
CA LEU A 216 -13.07 -1.63 -29.58
C LEU A 216 -14.13 -2.67 -29.19
N GLU A 217 -15.41 -2.45 -29.59
CA GLU A 217 -16.42 -3.49 -29.57
C GLU A 217 -16.47 -4.30 -30.86
#